data_3f4741b3f2dd27624f555c6024efbcf6
#
_entry.id   3f4741b3f2dd27624f555c6024efbcf6
#
_cell.length_a   1.000
_cell.length_b   1.000
_cell.length_c   1.000
_cell.angle_alpha   90.00
_cell.angle_beta   90.00
_cell.angle_gamma   90.00
#
_symmetry.space_group_name_H-M   'P 1'
#
loop_
_entity.id
_entity.type
_entity.pdbx_description
1 polymer ?
#
loop_
_entity_poly.entity_id
_entity_poly.type
_entity_poly.pdbx_seq_one_letter_code
_entity_poly.pdbx_strand_id
1 'polypeptide(L)'
;SLYLLTVDSRGCNRKLTLKCKEKELVGEVPSARYGHSLNVVQSRGKTAYVIFGGRSYMVGLERTTENWNSVVDCPPQVFLFELEFGCVTAHSIPEIQDGQSFHVSIAREDCIYFIGGHSITSDSRPPRLFRLRVELLQGSPLISCQSFDSGTSVSXAIITRTGSMHKYIILGGYKFDSQKRMECTEVTLDEKGIHFESLEAPKWTPDVSHSRTWYGGSAGEGKVLLAVPIEGRATQNESHCLYKVSFQTQEEAEENRQDATQGCSQESTDFDDSPPLEDSEELYFG
;
A
#
# COMPACT_ATOMS: atom_id res chain seq x y z
N SER A 1 8.68 -0.44 16.39
CA SER A 1 7.72 -1.23 17.16
C SER A 1 6.68 -1.83 16.22
N LEU A 2 6.13 -2.97 16.61
CA LEU A 2 5.01 -3.61 15.94
C LEU A 2 3.80 -3.49 16.86
N TYR A 3 2.67 -3.12 16.28
CA TYR A 3 1.45 -2.99 17.05
C TYR A 3 0.39 -3.91 16.48
N LEU A 4 -0.30 -4.63 17.36
CA LEU A 4 -1.43 -5.47 17.00
C LEU A 4 -2.71 -4.69 17.30
N LEU A 5 -3.48 -4.45 16.26
CA LEU A 5 -4.77 -3.80 16.39
C LEU A 5 -5.87 -4.86 16.32
N THR A 6 -6.66 -4.94 17.37
CA THR A 6 -7.81 -5.82 17.41
C THR A 6 -9.08 -4.99 17.28
N VAL A 7 -9.91 -5.35 16.33
CA VAL A 7 -11.18 -4.68 16.10
C VAL A 7 -12.29 -5.63 16.50
N ASP A 8 -13.09 -5.24 17.49
CA ASP A 8 -14.20 -6.07 17.96
C ASP A 8 -15.50 -5.33 17.70
N SER A 9 -16.33 -5.93 16.87
CA SER A 9 -17.64 -5.36 16.53
C SER A 9 -18.77 -6.10 17.22
N ARG A 10 -18.47 -6.98 18.16
CA ARG A 10 -19.49 -7.73 18.89
C ARG A 10 -20.11 -6.85 19.95
N GLY A 11 -21.36 -6.62 19.83
CA GLY A 11 -22.09 -5.81 20.79
C GLY A 11 -23.46 -5.44 20.27
N CYS A 12 -24.41 -5.29 21.15
CA CYS A 12 -25.77 -4.99 20.78
C CYS A 12 -25.97 -3.59 20.24
N ASN A 13 -25.00 -2.71 20.43
CA ASN A 13 -25.14 -1.30 20.09
C ASN A 13 -24.29 -0.87 18.89
N ARG A 14 -23.83 -1.80 18.09
CA ARG A 14 -22.96 -1.52 16.94
C ARG A 14 -21.72 -0.72 17.30
N LYS A 15 -21.28 -0.84 18.52
CA LYS A 15 -20.09 -0.12 18.98
C LYS A 15 -18.84 -0.90 18.60
N LEU A 16 -17.91 -0.22 17.94
CA LEU A 16 -16.63 -0.80 17.66
C LEU A 16 -15.69 -0.58 18.84
N THR A 17 -15.03 -1.63 19.24
CA THR A 17 -13.99 -1.54 20.25
C THR A 17 -12.66 -1.82 19.60
N LEU A 18 -11.73 -0.89 19.75
CA LEU A 18 -10.39 -1.02 19.20
C LEU A 18 -9.42 -1.20 20.35
N LYS A 19 -8.58 -2.21 20.24
CA LYS A 19 -7.49 -2.43 21.19
C LYS A 19 -6.19 -2.47 20.41
N CYS A 20 -5.22 -1.69 20.87
CA CYS A 20 -3.92 -1.64 20.25
C CYS A 20 -2.88 -2.10 21.25
N LYS A 21 -2.12 -3.12 20.92
CA LYS A 21 -1.12 -3.69 21.80
C LYS A 21 0.23 -3.72 21.12
N GLU A 22 1.24 -3.23 21.80
CA GLU A 22 2.59 -3.31 21.27
C GLU A 22 3.12 -4.73 21.41
N LYS A 23 3.69 -5.24 20.34
CA LYS A 23 4.32 -6.56 20.30
C LYS A 23 5.82 -6.37 20.30
N GLU A 24 6.49 -6.94 21.27
CA GLU A 24 7.93 -6.90 21.31
C GLU A 24 8.53 -7.79 20.23
N LEU A 25 9.45 -7.24 19.46
CA LEU A 25 10.22 -7.99 18.48
C LEU A 25 11.65 -8.11 18.97
N VAL A 26 12.25 -9.29 18.76
CA VAL A 26 13.63 -9.55 19.13
C VAL A 26 14.39 -10.03 17.91
N GLY A 27 15.70 -10.13 18.03
CA GLY A 27 16.55 -10.55 16.92
C GLY A 27 17.04 -9.37 16.11
N GLU A 28 17.04 -9.54 14.79
CA GLU A 28 17.55 -8.52 13.89
C GLU A 28 16.42 -7.55 13.51
N VAL A 29 15.98 -6.77 14.49
CA VAL A 29 14.83 -5.89 14.33
C VAL A 29 15.17 -4.74 13.38
N PRO A 30 14.28 -4.41 12.43
CA PRO A 30 14.57 -3.32 11.51
C PRO A 30 14.62 -1.97 12.21
N SER A 31 15.44 -1.08 11.68
CA SER A 31 15.52 0.31 12.14
C SER A 31 14.18 1.01 11.89
N ALA A 32 13.96 2.13 12.59
CA ALA A 32 12.80 2.98 12.34
C ALA A 32 12.86 3.49 10.90
N ARG A 33 11.73 3.38 10.19
CA ARG A 33 11.68 3.67 8.76
C ARG A 33 10.27 4.07 8.35
N TYR A 34 10.16 4.69 7.19
CA TYR A 34 8.87 5.01 6.59
C TYR A 34 8.93 4.71 5.10
N GLY A 35 7.77 4.58 4.47
CA GLY A 35 7.70 4.22 3.06
C GLY A 35 8.04 2.76 2.77
N HIS A 36 8.05 1.93 3.80
CA HIS A 36 8.27 0.49 3.67
C HIS A 36 6.94 -0.23 3.47
N SER A 37 7.01 -1.52 3.19
CA SER A 37 5.83 -2.37 3.13
C SER A 37 5.91 -3.48 4.16
N LEU A 38 4.75 -3.93 4.60
CA LEU A 38 4.60 -5.10 5.45
C LEU A 38 3.65 -6.06 4.74
N ASN A 39 4.10 -7.25 4.50
CA ASN A 39 3.36 -8.25 3.76
C ASN A 39 3.26 -9.55 4.54
N VAL A 40 2.25 -10.34 4.22
CA VAL A 40 2.06 -11.65 4.84
C VAL A 40 2.28 -12.69 3.75
N VAL A 41 3.11 -13.68 4.02
CA VAL A 41 3.34 -14.80 3.12
C VAL A 41 2.92 -16.09 3.81
N GLN A 42 2.51 -17.04 3.00
CA GLN A 42 2.17 -18.37 3.48
C GLN A 42 2.94 -19.39 2.67
N SER A 43 3.65 -20.25 3.35
CA SER A 43 4.49 -21.25 2.72
C SER A 43 4.48 -22.48 3.60
N ARG A 44 4.19 -23.64 3.00
CA ARG A 44 4.25 -24.93 3.67
C ARG A 44 3.45 -24.96 4.98
N GLY A 45 2.27 -24.34 4.96
CA GLY A 45 1.40 -24.31 6.12
C GLY A 45 1.79 -23.32 7.20
N LYS A 46 2.82 -22.53 6.99
CA LYS A 46 3.28 -21.52 7.94
C LYS A 46 3.01 -20.12 7.41
N THR A 47 2.82 -19.19 8.32
CA THR A 47 2.59 -17.78 8.01
C THR A 47 3.74 -16.94 8.55
N ALA A 48 4.29 -16.07 7.72
CA ALA A 48 5.32 -15.15 8.14
C ALA A 48 5.02 -13.75 7.63
N TYR A 49 5.58 -12.77 8.33
CA TYR A 49 5.46 -11.37 7.99
C TYR A 49 6.80 -10.91 7.41
N VAL A 50 6.73 -10.10 6.37
CA VAL A 50 7.91 -9.66 5.64
C VAL A 50 7.87 -8.14 5.52
N ILE A 51 8.89 -7.49 6.08
CA ILE A 51 9.08 -6.04 5.97
C ILE A 51 10.15 -5.77 4.93
N PHE A 52 9.87 -4.86 4.00
CA PHE A 52 10.82 -4.53 2.95
C PHE A 52 10.87 -3.03 2.68
N GLY A 53 12.07 -2.53 2.46
CA GLY A 53 12.30 -1.21 1.91
C GLY A 53 12.14 -0.10 2.91
N GLY A 54 11.87 1.08 2.38
CA GLY A 54 11.69 2.28 3.15
C GLY A 54 12.94 3.14 3.19
N ARG A 55 12.82 4.22 3.92
CA ARG A 55 13.95 5.12 4.14
C ARG A 55 13.97 5.53 5.60
N SER A 56 15.13 5.96 6.06
CA SER A 56 15.33 6.33 7.46
C SER A 56 16.27 7.53 7.53
N TYR A 57 16.30 8.14 8.69
CA TYR A 57 17.27 9.21 8.93
C TYR A 57 18.65 8.60 9.11
N MET A 58 19.67 9.34 8.68
CA MET A 58 21.05 8.89 8.83
C MET A 58 21.36 8.72 10.31
N VAL A 59 21.95 7.58 10.62
CA VAL A 59 22.31 7.26 12.00
C VAL A 59 23.58 8.03 12.36
N GLY A 60 23.63 8.58 13.57
CA GLY A 60 24.80 9.26 14.07
C GLY A 60 24.89 10.73 13.77
N LEU A 61 23.94 11.27 13.01
CA LEU A 61 23.90 12.70 12.77
C LEU A 61 22.96 13.39 13.73
N GLU A 62 23.44 14.43 14.39
CA GLU A 62 22.55 15.30 15.14
C GLU A 62 21.69 16.07 14.16
N ARG A 63 20.39 16.13 14.45
CA ARG A 63 19.48 16.90 13.62
C ARG A 63 19.70 18.38 13.87
N THR A 64 20.23 19.04 12.86
CA THR A 64 20.36 20.51 12.87
C THR A 64 19.39 21.09 11.84
N THR A 65 19.30 22.41 11.78
CA THR A 65 18.48 23.06 10.76
C THR A 65 19.03 22.80 9.35
N GLU A 66 20.29 22.46 9.24
CA GLU A 66 20.93 22.22 7.94
C GLU A 66 20.72 20.78 7.46
N ASN A 67 20.65 19.82 8.37
CA ASN A 67 20.58 18.41 8.00
C ASN A 67 19.30 17.73 8.47
N TRP A 68 18.26 18.49 8.77
CA TRP A 68 17.02 17.93 9.29
C TRP A 68 16.38 16.93 8.28
N ASN A 69 16.73 17.07 7.03
CA ASN A 69 16.19 16.22 5.97
C ASN A 69 17.20 15.20 5.45
N SER A 70 18.20 14.86 6.26
CA SER A 70 19.20 13.88 5.87
C SER A 70 18.60 12.48 6.00
N VAL A 71 18.10 11.99 4.91
CA VAL A 71 17.40 10.72 4.83
C VAL A 71 18.13 9.82 3.83
N VAL A 72 18.21 8.55 4.14
CA VAL A 72 18.85 7.57 3.27
C VAL A 72 17.91 6.41 3.00
N ASP A 73 18.11 5.77 1.87
CA ASP A 73 17.42 4.53 1.59
C ASP A 73 17.84 3.46 2.58
N CYS A 74 16.88 2.68 3.07
CA CYS A 74 17.22 1.50 3.83
C CYS A 74 17.83 0.47 2.90
N PRO A 75 18.79 -0.32 3.39
CA PRO A 75 19.44 -1.33 2.53
C PRO A 75 18.45 -2.31 1.93
N PRO A 76 18.75 -2.89 0.75
CA PRO A 76 17.85 -3.86 0.12
C PRO A 76 17.90 -5.21 0.82
N GLN A 77 17.16 -5.29 1.90
CA GLN A 77 17.03 -6.52 2.68
C GLN A 77 15.60 -6.65 3.16
N VAL A 78 15.19 -7.86 3.45
CA VAL A 78 13.90 -8.14 4.02
C VAL A 78 14.07 -8.59 5.46
N PHE A 79 13.09 -8.25 6.28
CA PHE A 79 13.01 -8.69 7.66
C PHE A 79 11.82 -9.63 7.76
N LEU A 80 12.07 -10.81 8.29
CA LEU A 80 11.08 -11.89 8.33
C LEU A 80 10.82 -12.29 9.77
N PHE A 81 9.56 -12.44 10.13
CA PHE A 81 9.21 -12.95 11.45
C PHE A 81 7.87 -13.67 11.43
N GLU A 82 7.73 -14.61 12.34
CA GLU A 82 6.45 -15.25 12.61
C GLU A 82 5.83 -14.52 13.82
N LEU A 83 4.54 -14.23 13.75
CA LEU A 83 3.91 -13.41 14.76
C LEU A 83 3.97 -14.03 16.15
N GLU A 84 3.82 -15.34 16.21
CA GLU A 84 3.82 -16.06 17.47
C GLU A 84 5.12 -15.88 18.25
N PHE A 85 6.26 -15.93 17.55
CA PHE A 85 7.56 -15.90 18.22
C PHE A 85 8.16 -14.51 18.31
N GLY A 86 7.87 -13.65 17.35
CA GLY A 86 8.40 -12.30 17.33
C GLY A 86 9.90 -12.20 17.11
N CYS A 87 10.55 -13.27 16.65
CA CYS A 87 11.99 -13.26 16.39
C CYS A 87 12.23 -12.92 14.94
N VAL A 88 12.92 -11.81 14.69
CA VAL A 88 13.12 -11.26 13.36
C VAL A 88 14.48 -11.70 12.82
N THR A 89 14.50 -12.14 11.58
CA THR A 89 15.75 -12.40 10.85
C THR A 89 15.84 -11.47 9.65
N ALA A 90 17.04 -10.99 9.35
CA ALA A 90 17.29 -10.10 8.22
C ALA A 90 17.96 -10.87 7.10
N HIS A 91 17.53 -10.62 5.86
CA HIS A 91 18.03 -11.32 4.69
C HIS A 91 18.32 -10.30 3.59
N SER A 92 19.55 -10.26 3.13
CA SER A 92 19.93 -9.38 2.03
C SER A 92 19.39 -9.90 0.71
N ILE A 93 19.03 -8.98 -0.16
CA ILE A 93 18.49 -9.30 -1.49
C ILE A 93 19.46 -8.73 -2.53
N PRO A 94 20.44 -9.51 -2.96
CA PRO A 94 21.46 -8.97 -3.86
C PRO A 94 20.95 -8.58 -5.25
N GLU A 95 19.80 -9.13 -5.66
CA GLU A 95 19.19 -8.78 -6.93
C GLU A 95 18.64 -7.35 -6.95
N ILE A 96 18.44 -6.74 -5.78
CA ILE A 96 17.98 -5.36 -5.67
C ILE A 96 19.18 -4.51 -5.28
N GLN A 97 19.62 -3.65 -6.18
CA GLN A 97 20.85 -2.90 -5.96
C GLN A 97 20.63 -1.60 -5.21
N ASP A 98 19.49 -0.97 -5.46
CA ASP A 98 19.16 0.32 -4.83
C ASP A 98 18.08 0.14 -3.80
N GLY A 99 18.02 1.05 -2.84
CA GLY A 99 16.91 1.08 -1.90
C GLY A 99 15.60 1.37 -2.61
N GLN A 100 14.50 1.05 -1.94
CA GLN A 100 13.17 1.21 -2.53
C GLN A 100 12.19 1.63 -1.45
N SER A 101 11.53 2.75 -1.68
CA SER A 101 10.54 3.26 -0.74
C SER A 101 9.29 3.70 -1.50
N PHE A 102 8.16 3.72 -0.80
CA PHE A 102 6.87 4.13 -1.35
C PHE A 102 6.43 3.28 -2.54
N HIS A 103 6.90 2.05 -2.59
CA HIS A 103 6.41 1.06 -3.55
C HIS A 103 5.04 0.55 -3.09
N VAL A 104 4.29 -0.04 -4.00
CA VAL A 104 3.14 -0.84 -3.61
C VAL A 104 3.53 -2.30 -3.67
N SER A 105 2.79 -3.14 -2.97
CA SER A 105 3.12 -4.55 -2.94
C SER A 105 1.87 -5.41 -3.00
N ILE A 106 2.02 -6.57 -3.63
CA ILE A 106 0.99 -7.60 -3.68
C ILE A 106 1.61 -8.87 -3.11
N ALA A 107 1.02 -9.38 -2.04
CA ALA A 107 1.43 -10.66 -1.49
C ALA A 107 0.43 -11.72 -1.90
N ARG A 108 0.92 -12.83 -2.39
CA ARG A 108 0.07 -13.94 -2.82
C ARG A 108 0.80 -15.25 -2.56
N GLU A 109 0.25 -16.01 -1.63
CA GLU A 109 0.86 -17.25 -1.17
C GLU A 109 2.27 -17.02 -0.66
N ASP A 110 3.28 -17.61 -1.28
CA ASP A 110 4.68 -17.48 -0.86
C ASP A 110 5.44 -16.40 -1.63
N CYS A 111 4.76 -15.62 -2.45
CA CYS A 111 5.38 -14.59 -3.28
C CYS A 111 4.90 -13.19 -2.91
N ILE A 112 5.80 -12.23 -3.02
CA ILE A 112 5.48 -10.82 -2.88
C ILE A 112 6.02 -10.11 -4.13
N TYR A 113 5.16 -9.29 -4.74
CA TYR A 113 5.56 -8.43 -5.85
C TYR A 113 5.71 -7.02 -5.32
N PHE A 114 6.89 -6.45 -5.49
CA PHE A 114 7.15 -5.05 -5.15
C PHE A 114 7.12 -4.24 -6.44
N ILE A 115 6.26 -3.26 -6.50
CA ILE A 115 5.93 -2.55 -7.74
C ILE A 115 6.20 -1.07 -7.56
N GLY A 116 7.04 -0.51 -8.40
CA GLY A 116 7.33 0.91 -8.38
C GLY A 116 8.25 1.30 -7.24
N GLY A 117 7.99 2.46 -6.69
CA GLY A 117 8.82 2.98 -5.61
C GLY A 117 9.89 3.92 -6.10
N HIS A 118 10.66 4.40 -5.15
CA HIS A 118 11.65 5.42 -5.41
C HIS A 118 12.92 5.11 -4.62
N SER A 119 14.07 5.40 -5.23
CA SER A 119 15.36 5.34 -4.56
C SER A 119 15.94 6.75 -4.49
N ILE A 120 16.42 7.13 -3.33
CA ILE A 120 17.14 8.40 -3.16
C ILE A 120 18.49 8.35 -3.89
N THR A 121 19.11 7.18 -3.87
CA THR A 121 20.45 7.00 -4.40
C THR A 121 20.48 7.04 -5.92
N SER A 122 19.43 6.59 -6.57
CA SER A 122 19.39 6.47 -8.01
C SER A 122 18.64 7.66 -8.62
N ASP A 123 19.32 8.44 -9.42
CA ASP A 123 18.66 9.54 -10.13
C ASP A 123 17.76 9.03 -11.26
N SER A 124 18.04 7.85 -11.77
CA SER A 124 17.18 7.25 -12.77
C SER A 124 16.03 6.52 -12.10
N ARG A 125 14.86 6.62 -12.69
CA ARG A 125 13.66 5.97 -12.16
C ARG A 125 13.09 5.00 -13.18
N PRO A 126 13.81 3.91 -13.44
CA PRO A 126 13.25 2.92 -14.36
C PRO A 126 12.01 2.27 -13.74
N PRO A 127 11.16 1.72 -14.55
CA PRO A 127 10.09 0.90 -14.01
C PRO A 127 10.69 -0.21 -13.15
N ARG A 128 10.13 -0.38 -11.97
CA ARG A 128 10.66 -1.35 -11.02
C ARG A 128 9.60 -2.41 -10.75
N LEU A 129 10.03 -3.64 -10.83
CA LEU A 129 9.19 -4.78 -10.48
C LEU A 129 10.10 -5.90 -9.99
N PHE A 130 9.87 -6.33 -8.77
CA PHE A 130 10.60 -7.45 -8.18
C PHE A 130 9.60 -8.46 -7.66
N ARG A 131 9.89 -9.73 -7.87
CA ARG A 131 9.13 -10.81 -7.26
C ARG A 131 10.02 -11.51 -6.24
N LEU A 132 9.62 -11.47 -5.00
CA LEU A 132 10.30 -12.14 -3.91
C LEU A 132 9.53 -13.40 -3.57
N ARG A 133 10.21 -14.53 -3.54
CA ARG A 133 9.62 -15.77 -3.08
C ARG A 133 10.23 -16.18 -1.76
N VAL A 134 9.39 -16.53 -0.81
CA VAL A 134 9.82 -16.90 0.53
C VAL A 134 9.35 -18.32 0.81
N GLU A 135 10.30 -19.24 0.92
CA GLU A 135 10.00 -20.62 1.29
C GLU A 135 10.41 -20.84 2.74
N LEU A 136 9.44 -21.19 3.57
CA LEU A 136 9.66 -21.33 5.01
C LEU A 136 10.06 -22.78 5.30
N LEU A 137 11.32 -23.08 5.03
CA LEU A 137 11.89 -24.41 5.27
C LEU A 137 12.27 -24.56 6.73
N GLN A 138 12.39 -25.81 7.17
CA GLN A 138 12.89 -26.07 8.52
C GLN A 138 14.33 -25.61 8.63
N GLY A 139 14.61 -24.87 9.69
CA GLY A 139 15.94 -24.37 9.96
C GLY A 139 16.14 -22.93 9.49
N SER A 140 15.93 -22.66 8.21
CA SER A 140 16.22 -21.34 7.66
C SER A 140 15.34 -21.09 6.44
N PRO A 141 14.79 -19.89 6.29
CA PRO A 141 13.97 -19.60 5.11
C PRO A 141 14.86 -19.52 3.86
N LEU A 142 14.30 -19.95 2.74
CA LEU A 142 14.94 -19.78 1.44
C LEU A 142 14.24 -18.63 0.73
N ILE A 143 15.01 -17.58 0.42
CA ILE A 143 14.47 -16.37 -0.19
C ILE A 143 15.13 -16.20 -1.55
N SER A 144 14.32 -16.03 -2.57
CA SER A 144 14.81 -15.79 -3.92
C SER A 144 14.07 -14.58 -4.50
N CYS A 145 14.77 -13.86 -5.35
CA CYS A 145 14.25 -12.63 -5.92
C CYS A 145 14.49 -12.61 -7.42
N GLN A 146 13.49 -12.18 -8.16
CA GLN A 146 13.58 -12.00 -9.60
C GLN A 146 13.24 -10.55 -9.92
N SER A 147 14.08 -9.92 -10.72
CA SER A 147 13.85 -8.58 -11.23
C SER A 147 13.28 -8.67 -12.63
N PHE A 148 12.35 -7.78 -12.94
CA PHE A 148 11.72 -7.71 -14.26
C PHE A 148 12.02 -6.37 -14.89
N ASP A 149 12.18 -6.35 -16.22
CA ASP A 149 12.40 -5.12 -16.96
C ASP A 149 11.12 -4.31 -17.15
N SER A 150 9.99 -4.89 -16.88
CA SER A 150 8.70 -4.24 -16.97
C SER A 150 8.19 -3.83 -15.60
N GLY A 151 7.23 -2.96 -15.58
CA GLY A 151 6.67 -2.48 -14.33
C GLY A 151 6.17 -1.07 -14.48
N THR A 152 6.08 -0.38 -13.39
CA THR A 152 5.68 1.03 -13.38
C THR A 152 6.59 1.80 -12.44
N SER A 153 6.79 3.07 -12.77
CA SER A 153 7.64 3.95 -11.95
C SER A 153 6.84 4.71 -10.89
N VAL A 154 5.66 4.26 -10.58
CA VAL A 154 4.79 4.95 -9.62
C VAL A 154 5.28 4.75 -8.19
N SER A 155 5.15 5.79 -7.41
CA SER A 155 5.38 5.71 -5.96
C SER A 155 4.29 6.50 -5.22
N UNK A 156 4.08 5.88 -4.05
CA UNK A 156 3.15 6.40 -3.38
C UNK A 156 1.85 6.21 -3.82
N ALA A 157 1.58 5.32 -4.37
CA ALA A 157 0.28 4.97 -4.89
C ALA A 157 -0.50 4.14 -3.87
N ILE A 158 -1.78 4.03 -4.13
CA ILE A 158 -2.64 3.17 -3.33
C ILE A 158 -2.96 1.93 -4.17
N ILE A 159 -2.90 0.76 -3.56
CA ILE A 159 -3.29 -0.46 -4.26
C ILE A 159 -4.49 -1.08 -3.55
N THR A 160 -5.45 -1.55 -4.33
CA THR A 160 -6.59 -2.28 -3.80
C THR A 160 -6.84 -3.52 -4.65
N ARG A 161 -7.30 -4.56 -3.98
CA ARG A 161 -7.71 -5.78 -4.66
C ARG A 161 -9.13 -5.58 -5.20
N THR A 162 -9.39 -6.05 -6.40
CA THR A 162 -10.75 -6.04 -6.94
C THR A 162 -11.53 -7.26 -6.47
N GLY A 163 -12.77 -7.37 -6.89
CA GLY A 163 -13.54 -8.58 -6.61
C GLY A 163 -13.02 -9.81 -7.35
N SER A 164 -12.21 -9.63 -8.38
CA SER A 164 -11.54 -10.74 -9.05
C SER A 164 -10.32 -11.19 -8.25
N MET A 165 -10.09 -12.48 -8.18
CA MET A 165 -8.96 -13.03 -7.46
C MET A 165 -7.61 -12.64 -8.05
N HIS A 166 -7.59 -12.22 -9.30
CA HIS A 166 -6.34 -12.02 -10.03
C HIS A 166 -6.08 -10.55 -10.36
N LYS A 167 -6.98 -9.64 -9.99
CA LYS A 167 -6.89 -8.26 -10.43
C LYS A 167 -6.80 -7.28 -9.27
N TYR A 168 -5.94 -6.30 -9.45
CA TYR A 168 -5.70 -5.22 -8.49
C TYR A 168 -5.72 -3.90 -9.23
N ILE A 169 -6.01 -2.84 -8.53
CA ILE A 169 -5.97 -1.49 -9.08
C ILE A 169 -4.92 -0.69 -8.31
N ILE A 170 -4.00 -0.10 -9.05
CA ILE A 170 -3.08 0.90 -8.49
C ILE A 170 -3.66 2.26 -8.85
N LEU A 171 -3.89 3.08 -7.84
CA LEU A 171 -4.54 4.36 -7.99
C LEU A 171 -3.62 5.47 -7.55
N GLY A 172 -3.44 6.45 -8.41
CA GLY A 172 -2.68 7.63 -8.10
C GLY A 172 -1.20 7.37 -8.06
N GLY A 173 -0.56 8.02 -7.12
CA GLY A 173 0.87 7.95 -7.00
C GLY A 173 1.56 9.03 -7.81
N TYR A 174 2.85 9.10 -7.61
CA TYR A 174 3.69 10.11 -8.17
C TYR A 174 4.57 9.49 -9.25
N LYS A 175 4.41 9.95 -10.48
CA LYS A 175 5.32 9.63 -11.56
C LYS A 175 6.15 10.87 -11.86
N PHE A 176 7.44 10.68 -11.91
CA PHE A 176 8.34 11.81 -12.06
C PHE A 176 8.13 12.56 -13.38
N ASP A 177 7.72 11.84 -14.40
CA ASP A 177 7.60 12.42 -15.73
C ASP A 177 6.19 12.83 -16.11
N SER A 178 5.18 12.42 -15.35
CA SER A 178 3.82 12.77 -15.72
C SER A 178 3.37 13.96 -14.89
N GLN A 179 2.98 14.96 -15.58
CA GLN A 179 2.73 16.20 -14.91
C GLN A 179 1.33 16.36 -14.38
N LYS A 180 0.37 15.50 -14.59
CA LYS A 180 -0.91 16.10 -14.34
C LYS A 180 -2.12 15.27 -13.98
N ARG A 181 -2.09 13.98 -13.90
CA ARG A 181 -3.35 13.30 -13.59
C ARG A 181 -3.13 12.07 -12.75
N MET A 182 -4.07 11.82 -11.87
CA MET A 182 -4.14 10.57 -11.18
C MET A 182 -4.23 9.46 -12.22
N GLU A 183 -3.25 8.63 -12.24
CA GLU A 183 -3.29 7.47 -13.12
C GLU A 183 -3.94 6.30 -12.41
N CYS A 184 -4.55 5.48 -13.19
CA CYS A 184 -5.18 4.28 -12.71
C CYS A 184 -4.62 3.13 -13.52
N THR A 185 -4.06 2.14 -12.85
CA THR A 185 -3.43 1.00 -13.53
C THR A 185 -4.05 -0.29 -13.01
N GLU A 186 -4.57 -1.09 -13.91
CA GLU A 186 -4.99 -2.43 -13.56
C GLU A 186 -3.78 -3.36 -13.58
N VAL A 187 -3.65 -4.18 -12.57
CA VAL A 187 -2.62 -5.19 -12.49
C VAL A 187 -3.31 -6.55 -12.48
N THR A 188 -2.96 -7.38 -13.43
CA THR A 188 -3.44 -8.74 -13.48
C THR A 188 -2.30 -9.68 -13.12
N LEU A 189 -2.53 -10.54 -12.15
CA LEU A 189 -1.55 -11.49 -11.69
C LEU A 189 -2.12 -12.89 -11.90
N ASP A 190 -1.62 -13.61 -12.89
CA ASP A 190 -2.13 -14.92 -13.25
C ASP A 190 -0.97 -15.90 -13.48
N GLU A 191 -1.27 -17.06 -14.04
CA GLU A 191 -0.28 -18.09 -14.29
C GLU A 191 0.78 -17.66 -15.30
N LYS A 192 0.45 -16.72 -16.17
CA LYS A 192 1.38 -16.20 -17.17
C LYS A 192 2.30 -15.12 -16.63
N GLY A 193 2.03 -14.61 -15.43
CA GLY A 193 2.85 -13.59 -14.81
C GLY A 193 2.04 -12.37 -14.39
N ILE A 194 2.70 -11.24 -14.39
CA ILE A 194 2.09 -9.98 -13.97
C ILE A 194 1.99 -9.05 -15.18
N HIS A 195 0.81 -8.45 -15.35
CA HIS A 195 0.52 -7.59 -16.50
C HIS A 195 -0.07 -6.28 -16.01
N PHE A 196 0.31 -5.20 -16.65
CA PHE A 196 -0.13 -3.85 -16.30
C PHE A 196 -0.92 -3.27 -17.46
N GLU A 197 -2.08 -2.70 -17.16
CA GLU A 197 -2.89 -2.02 -18.16
C GLU A 197 -3.31 -0.65 -17.62
N SER A 198 -3.00 0.39 -18.37
CA SER A 198 -3.39 1.73 -17.97
C SER A 198 -4.89 1.92 -18.21
N LEU A 199 -5.59 2.39 -17.20
CA LEU A 199 -7.02 2.67 -17.28
C LEU A 199 -7.23 4.16 -17.31
N GLU A 200 -8.34 4.56 -17.93
CA GLU A 200 -8.72 5.95 -17.94
C GLU A 200 -9.10 6.41 -16.53
N ALA A 201 -8.52 7.51 -16.11
CA ALA A 201 -8.82 8.03 -14.79
C ALA A 201 -10.26 8.53 -14.73
N PRO A 202 -10.95 8.35 -13.61
CA PRO A 202 -12.30 8.87 -13.50
C PRO A 202 -12.36 10.38 -13.74
N LYS A 203 -13.44 10.83 -14.36
CA LYS A 203 -13.55 12.24 -14.74
C LYS A 203 -13.62 13.18 -13.54
N TRP A 204 -14.04 12.68 -12.40
CA TRP A 204 -14.14 13.50 -11.19
C TRP A 204 -12.82 13.62 -10.43
N THR A 205 -11.79 12.91 -10.89
CA THR A 205 -10.52 12.97 -10.14
C THR A 205 -10.05 14.43 -10.06
N PRO A 206 -9.70 14.88 -8.89
CA PRO A 206 -9.24 16.27 -8.76
C PRO A 206 -7.97 16.48 -9.57
N ASP A 207 -7.77 17.69 -10.00
CA ASP A 207 -6.54 18.04 -10.68
C ASP A 207 -5.42 17.96 -9.66
N VAL A 208 -4.61 16.95 -9.81
CA VAL A 208 -3.56 16.66 -8.84
C VAL A 208 -2.28 17.42 -9.12
N SER A 209 -2.31 18.32 -10.09
CA SER A 209 -1.10 19.03 -10.47
C SER A 209 -0.47 19.81 -9.32
N HIS A 210 -1.24 20.10 -8.30
CA HIS A 210 -0.76 20.91 -7.18
C HIS A 210 -0.79 20.18 -5.84
N SER A 211 -1.35 19.01 -5.80
CA SER A 211 -1.53 18.30 -4.54
C SER A 211 -0.52 17.16 -4.46
N ARG A 212 0.51 17.42 -3.69
CA ARG A 212 1.55 16.41 -3.46
C ARG A 212 1.17 15.39 -2.40
N THR A 213 0.07 15.60 -1.71
CA THR A 213 -0.26 14.76 -0.57
C THR A 213 -1.69 14.29 -0.65
N TRP A 214 -1.83 13.11 -1.19
CA TRP A 214 -3.06 12.37 -1.05
C TRP A 214 -2.85 11.35 0.04
N TYR A 215 -3.82 11.21 0.87
CA TYR A 215 -3.82 10.17 1.87
C TYR A 215 -4.92 9.19 1.51
N GLY A 216 -4.64 7.92 1.65
CA GLY A 216 -5.68 6.95 1.34
C GLY A 216 -5.23 5.54 1.57
N GLY A 217 -6.19 4.65 1.44
CA GLY A 217 -5.93 3.24 1.62
C GLY A 217 -7.07 2.40 1.13
N SER A 218 -6.80 1.11 0.99
CA SER A 218 -7.81 0.16 0.58
C SER A 218 -8.89 0.04 1.67
N ALA A 219 -10.13 0.06 1.25
CA ALA A 219 -11.28 -0.06 2.14
C ALA A 219 -12.11 -1.32 1.82
N GLY A 220 -11.43 -2.34 1.33
CA GLY A 220 -12.07 -3.58 0.93
C GLY A 220 -11.88 -3.82 -0.56
N GLU A 221 -12.49 -4.88 -1.03
CA GLU A 221 -12.33 -5.27 -2.42
C GLU A 221 -12.87 -4.20 -3.35
N GLY A 222 -12.01 -3.68 -4.21
CA GLY A 222 -12.36 -2.67 -5.18
C GLY A 222 -12.76 -1.33 -4.60
N LYS A 223 -12.40 -1.06 -3.35
CA LYS A 223 -12.79 0.19 -2.68
C LYS A 223 -11.57 0.87 -2.09
N VAL A 224 -11.53 2.18 -2.24
CA VAL A 224 -10.45 3.01 -1.71
C VAL A 224 -11.08 4.22 -1.03
N LEU A 225 -10.54 4.59 0.12
CA LEU A 225 -10.85 5.87 0.75
C LEU A 225 -9.70 6.82 0.48
N LEU A 226 -10.04 8.01 0.00
CA LEU A 226 -9.07 9.06 -0.29
C LEU A 226 -9.39 10.31 0.50
N ALA A 227 -8.39 10.88 1.13
CA ALA A 227 -8.47 12.21 1.71
C ALA A 227 -7.67 13.16 0.83
N VAL A 228 -8.34 14.10 0.23
CA VAL A 228 -7.74 15.02 -0.74
C VAL A 228 -7.84 16.44 -0.17
N PRO A 229 -6.74 17.20 -0.11
CA PRO A 229 -6.81 18.57 0.37
C PRO A 229 -7.73 19.44 -0.48
N ILE A 230 -8.47 20.32 0.16
CA ILE A 230 -9.32 21.29 -0.54
C ILE A 230 -8.44 22.41 -1.05
N GLU A 231 -8.51 22.67 -2.36
CA GLU A 231 -7.71 23.74 -2.97
C GLU A 231 -8.00 25.11 -2.38
N GLY A 232 -6.98 25.94 -2.30
CA GLY A 232 -7.11 27.32 -1.93
C GLY A 232 -7.00 27.63 -0.44
N ARG A 233 -6.79 26.63 0.38
CA ARG A 233 -6.63 26.86 1.82
C ARG A 233 -5.26 26.36 2.28
N ALA A 234 -4.27 27.17 2.00
CA ALA A 234 -2.91 26.87 2.45
C ALA A 234 -2.69 27.44 3.84
N THR A 235 -3.46 27.00 4.80
CA THR A 235 -3.26 27.38 6.19
C THR A 235 -3.05 26.14 7.03
N GLN A 236 -2.64 26.34 8.24
CA GLN A 236 -2.26 25.24 9.14
C GLN A 236 -3.40 24.27 9.45
N ASN A 237 -4.64 24.65 9.11
CA ASN A 237 -5.79 23.78 9.29
C ASN A 237 -6.35 23.41 7.91
N GLU A 238 -5.58 22.65 7.16
CA GLU A 238 -6.03 22.20 5.85
C GLU A 238 -7.22 21.27 5.98
N SER A 239 -8.30 21.65 5.35
CA SER A 239 -9.47 20.79 5.27
C SER A 239 -9.29 19.79 4.14
N HIS A 240 -9.79 18.62 4.35
CA HIS A 240 -9.74 17.54 3.37
C HIS A 240 -11.15 17.10 3.01
N CYS A 241 -11.33 16.74 1.76
CA CYS A 241 -12.53 16.03 1.32
C CYS A 241 -12.25 14.54 1.34
N LEU A 242 -13.20 13.79 1.83
CA LEU A 242 -13.10 12.33 1.81
C LEU A 242 -13.91 11.80 0.62
N TYR A 243 -13.26 10.98 -0.17
CA TYR A 243 -13.88 10.32 -1.31
C TYR A 243 -13.82 8.81 -1.09
N LYS A 244 -14.94 8.17 -1.36
CA LYS A 244 -14.97 6.71 -1.46
C LYS A 244 -15.01 6.37 -2.94
N VAL A 245 -13.98 5.68 -3.40
CA VAL A 245 -13.87 5.30 -4.80
C VAL A 245 -14.12 3.80 -4.89
N SER A 246 -15.02 3.41 -5.77
CA SER A 246 -15.31 2.01 -6.01
C SER A 246 -14.96 1.65 -7.44
N PHE A 247 -14.23 0.57 -7.61
CA PHE A 247 -13.87 0.03 -8.92
C PHE A 247 -14.68 -1.25 -9.14
N GLN A 248 -15.36 -1.32 -10.28
CA GLN A 248 -16.18 -2.48 -10.62
C GLN A 248 -15.64 -3.11 -11.89
N THR A 249 -15.69 -4.42 -11.95
CA THR A 249 -15.43 -5.11 -13.21
C THR A 249 -16.61 -4.85 -14.16
N GLN A 250 -16.39 -5.11 -15.45
CA GLN A 250 -17.49 -4.96 -16.40
C GLN A 250 -18.67 -5.86 -16.06
N GLU A 251 -18.38 -7.07 -15.61
CA GLU A 251 -19.46 -7.99 -15.21
C GLU A 251 -20.24 -7.45 -14.02
N GLU A 252 -19.55 -6.94 -13.01
CA GLU A 252 -20.19 -6.35 -11.85
C GLU A 252 -21.02 -5.13 -12.23
N ALA A 253 -20.54 -4.31 -13.13
CA ALA A 253 -21.26 -3.14 -13.58
C ALA A 253 -22.52 -3.53 -14.36
N GLU A 254 -22.46 -4.58 -15.17
CA GLU A 254 -23.60 -5.09 -15.90
C GLU A 254 -24.65 -5.67 -14.96
N GLU A 255 -24.23 -6.43 -13.96
CA GLU A 255 -25.15 -6.96 -12.94
C GLU A 255 -25.83 -5.83 -12.19
N ASN A 256 -25.09 -4.83 -11.79
CA ASN A 256 -25.66 -3.68 -11.08
C ASN A 256 -26.62 -2.90 -11.96
N ARG A 257 -26.36 -2.79 -13.25
CA ARG A 257 -27.30 -2.14 -14.17
C ARG A 257 -28.59 -2.93 -14.34
N GLN A 258 -28.49 -4.25 -14.39
CA GLN A 258 -29.67 -5.09 -14.47
C GLN A 258 -30.50 -5.00 -13.20
N ASP A 259 -29.87 -5.00 -12.04
CA ASP A 259 -30.58 -4.85 -10.78
C ASP A 259 -31.25 -3.47 -10.68
N ALA A 260 -30.59 -2.43 -11.17
CA ALA A 260 -31.15 -1.09 -11.17
C ALA A 260 -32.36 -0.97 -12.09
N THR A 261 -32.40 -1.72 -13.19
CA THR A 261 -33.57 -1.70 -14.07
C THR A 261 -34.70 -2.58 -13.55
N GLN A 262 -34.39 -3.56 -12.73
CA GLN A 262 -35.42 -4.43 -12.17
C GLN A 262 -36.00 -3.93 -10.86
N GLY A 263 -35.22 -3.16 -10.09
CA GLY A 263 -35.66 -2.69 -8.81
C GLY A 263 -36.03 -1.24 -8.85
N CYS A 264 -36.73 -0.82 -7.87
CA CYS A 264 -36.85 0.56 -7.60
C CYS A 264 -35.52 1.08 -7.23
N SER A 265 -34.89 1.64 -8.11
CA SER A 265 -33.62 2.15 -7.84
C SER A 265 -33.66 3.21 -6.81
N GLN A 266 -33.64 2.78 -5.66
CA GLN A 266 -33.31 3.69 -4.64
C GLN A 266 -31.87 3.86 -4.69
N GLU A 267 -31.49 4.86 -5.30
CA GLU A 267 -30.15 5.19 -5.20
C GLU A 267 -29.69 5.26 -3.80
N SER A 268 -28.87 4.39 -3.46
CA SER A 268 -28.18 4.58 -2.26
C SER A 268 -27.24 5.70 -2.46
N THR A 269 -27.68 6.76 -2.18
CA THR A 269 -26.84 7.84 -1.95
C THR A 269 -26.01 7.52 -0.74
N ASP A 270 -25.01 6.79 -0.96
CA ASP A 270 -24.19 6.31 0.12
C ASP A 270 -23.52 7.41 0.87
N PHE A 271 -23.66 8.64 0.40
CA PHE A 271 -22.98 9.73 1.06
C PHE A 271 -23.87 10.60 1.89
N ASP A 272 -25.21 10.31 1.93
CA ASP A 272 -26.03 11.37 2.31
C ASP A 272 -26.18 11.60 3.74
N ASP A 273 -26.34 10.63 4.48
CA ASP A 273 -26.79 10.86 5.82
C ASP A 273 -25.87 10.22 6.83
N SER A 274 -24.75 9.74 6.38
CA SER A 274 -23.73 9.35 7.33
C SER A 274 -23.15 10.62 7.92
N PRO A 275 -23.20 10.79 9.22
CA PRO A 275 -22.48 11.91 9.81
C PRO A 275 -21.03 11.81 9.42
N PRO A 276 -20.36 12.92 9.16
CA PRO A 276 -18.94 12.85 8.85
C PRO A 276 -18.26 12.05 9.94
N LEU A 277 -17.41 11.13 9.50
CA LEU A 277 -16.66 10.33 10.44
C LEU A 277 -15.71 11.24 11.18
N GLU A 278 -16.20 11.84 12.24
CA GLU A 278 -15.43 12.84 12.96
C GLU A 278 -14.25 12.25 13.70
N ASP A 279 -14.20 10.97 13.89
CA ASP A 279 -13.13 10.36 14.67
C ASP A 279 -12.60 9.07 14.09
N SER A 280 -12.57 8.96 12.78
CA SER A 280 -11.89 7.81 12.20
C SER A 280 -10.39 8.08 12.25
N GLU A 281 -9.74 7.56 13.25
CA GLU A 281 -8.31 7.47 13.23
C GLU A 281 -7.94 6.57 12.07
N GLU A 282 -7.25 7.13 11.09
CA GLU A 282 -6.83 6.35 9.95
C GLU A 282 -5.76 5.40 10.39
N LEU A 283 -6.02 4.13 10.15
CA LEU A 283 -5.06 3.11 10.48
C LEU A 283 -4.19 2.88 9.26
N TYR A 284 -3.00 3.42 9.31
CA TYR A 284 -2.05 3.19 8.26
C TYR A 284 -1.30 1.92 8.55
N PHE A 285 -1.59 0.89 7.79
CA PHE A 285 -0.73 -0.27 7.75
C PHE A 285 0.23 -0.04 6.58
N GLY A 286 1.33 0.55 6.89
CA GLY A 286 2.36 0.77 5.91
C GLY A 286 3.54 -0.13 6.15
#